data_0e5ad24927eb6f1a36cbc5126854a18e
#
_entry.id   0e5ad24927eb6f1a36cbc5126854a18e
#
_cell.length_a   1.000
_cell.length_b   1.000
_cell.length_c   1.000
_cell.angle_alpha   90.00
_cell.angle_beta   90.00
_cell.angle_gamma   90.00
#
_symmetry.space_group_name_H-M   'P 1'
#
loop_
_entity.id
_entity.type
_entity.pdbx_description
1 polymer ?
#
loop_
_entity_poly.entity_id
_entity_poly.type
_entity_poly.pdbx_seq_one_letter_code
_entity_poly.pdbx_strand_id
1 'polypeptide(L)'
;MKNYIIISALIVPLAFAKVNAQTTHTLDTIYANDTQNVALFFPEPIRQGITGSENFVFSYNREEEQYFGLLQAKSGKESNLLIINKDGSIFSYIVRYKEQLSKLNYFIPKYSSIGNEKPKVEDSIQAKNPEKNSDYRKYYYKKFCTYLLGRKQRIGRIKKRNEGIVLSIENIVFNKEELYFVIQVENKSTLDYDLNFFNFSIETRQKGKRKSLQRLYQEPQFRYNVPSRISENETVRLVYVLPKFSLSNDRRAILELNEKDGERNIELKISHRYINNPN
;
A
#
# COMPACT_ATOMS: atom_id res chain seq x y z
N MET A 1 14.06 -85.09 2.69
CA MET A 1 14.43 -83.97 1.81
C MET A 1 13.33 -82.90 1.95
N LYS A 2 13.66 -81.80 2.62
CA LYS A 2 12.68 -80.69 2.92
C LYS A 2 12.83 -79.61 1.87
N ASN A 3 11.74 -79.35 1.13
CA ASN A 3 11.66 -78.26 0.17
C ASN A 3 11.34 -76.96 0.91
N TYR A 4 12.23 -76.03 0.87
CA TYR A 4 11.98 -74.67 1.36
C TYR A 4 11.41 -73.82 0.20
N ILE A 5 10.16 -73.40 0.32
CA ILE A 5 9.53 -72.44 -0.58
C ILE A 5 9.94 -71.06 -0.07
N ILE A 6 10.77 -70.35 -0.82
CA ILE A 6 11.12 -68.98 -0.57
C ILE A 6 10.02 -68.08 -1.15
N ILE A 7 9.15 -67.55 -0.30
CA ILE A 7 8.18 -66.51 -0.67
C ILE A 7 8.92 -65.17 -0.69
N SER A 8 9.27 -64.73 -1.89
CA SER A 8 9.79 -63.39 -2.12
C SER A 8 8.65 -62.37 -2.01
N ALA A 9 8.57 -61.67 -0.89
CA ALA A 9 7.66 -60.55 -0.72
C ALA A 9 8.13 -59.33 -1.52
N LEU A 10 7.47 -59.05 -2.63
CA LEU A 10 7.71 -57.87 -3.46
C LEU A 10 7.09 -56.65 -2.74
N ILE A 11 7.93 -55.91 -2.00
CA ILE A 11 7.55 -54.62 -1.40
C ILE A 11 7.53 -53.58 -2.51
N VAL A 12 6.34 -53.23 -2.98
CA VAL A 12 6.10 -52.09 -3.88
C VAL A 12 6.17 -50.83 -3.03
N PRO A 13 7.12 -49.89 -3.22
CA PRO A 13 7.08 -48.60 -2.55
C PRO A 13 5.90 -47.81 -3.12
N LEU A 14 4.84 -47.56 -2.33
CA LEU A 14 3.83 -46.57 -2.63
C LEU A 14 4.52 -45.19 -2.65
N ALA A 15 4.84 -44.72 -3.85
CA ALA A 15 5.21 -43.35 -4.06
C ALA A 15 4.00 -42.46 -3.72
N PHE A 16 4.01 -41.81 -2.56
CA PHE A 16 3.09 -40.75 -2.23
C PHE A 16 3.36 -39.56 -3.17
N ALA A 17 2.77 -39.57 -4.35
CA ALA A 17 2.66 -38.39 -5.18
C ALA A 17 1.85 -37.36 -4.38
N LYS A 18 2.51 -36.30 -3.92
CA LYS A 18 1.82 -35.10 -3.41
C LYS A 18 1.03 -34.52 -4.57
N VAL A 19 -0.25 -34.88 -4.66
CA VAL A 19 -1.20 -34.18 -5.52
C VAL A 19 -1.36 -32.80 -4.91
N ASN A 20 -0.72 -31.81 -5.51
CA ASN A 20 -1.05 -30.41 -5.26
C ASN A 20 -2.45 -30.20 -5.81
N ALA A 21 -3.47 -30.36 -4.96
CA ALA A 21 -4.81 -29.92 -5.25
C ALA A 21 -4.73 -28.38 -5.42
N GLN A 22 -4.82 -27.93 -6.67
CA GLN A 22 -5.09 -26.52 -6.94
C GLN A 22 -6.42 -26.25 -6.23
N THR A 23 -6.42 -25.35 -5.25
CA THR A 23 -7.64 -24.84 -4.62
C THR A 23 -8.42 -24.14 -5.72
N THR A 24 -9.41 -24.85 -6.28
CA THR A 24 -10.40 -24.23 -7.15
C THR A 24 -11.17 -23.24 -6.26
N HIS A 25 -10.86 -21.95 -6.37
CA HIS A 25 -11.67 -20.91 -5.75
C HIS A 25 -13.06 -20.98 -6.38
N THR A 26 -14.03 -21.52 -5.62
CA THR A 26 -15.43 -21.42 -6.01
C THR A 26 -15.82 -19.95 -6.02
N LEU A 27 -16.28 -19.47 -7.17
CA LEU A 27 -16.69 -18.06 -7.30
C LEU A 27 -17.96 -17.82 -6.46
N ASP A 28 -17.95 -16.74 -5.71
CA ASP A 28 -19.13 -16.30 -4.96
C ASP A 28 -20.27 -15.92 -5.90
N THR A 29 -21.51 -16.16 -5.47
CA THR A 29 -22.71 -15.84 -6.25
C THR A 29 -23.36 -14.55 -5.73
N ILE A 30 -23.64 -13.62 -6.65
CA ILE A 30 -24.38 -12.39 -6.40
C ILE A 30 -25.75 -12.50 -7.10
N TYR A 31 -26.80 -12.22 -6.34
CA TYR A 31 -28.15 -12.21 -6.84
C TYR A 31 -28.60 -10.78 -7.16
N ALA A 32 -29.29 -10.61 -8.28
CA ALA A 32 -29.85 -9.33 -8.71
C ALA A 32 -31.23 -9.54 -9.36
N ASN A 33 -32.01 -8.46 -9.47
CA ASN A 33 -33.29 -8.43 -10.19
C ASN A 33 -33.42 -7.14 -11.02
N ASP A 34 -34.56 -6.95 -11.64
CA ASP A 34 -34.87 -5.79 -12.50
C ASP A 34 -35.56 -4.64 -11.75
N THR A 35 -35.94 -4.86 -10.50
CA THR A 35 -36.65 -3.86 -9.68
C THR A 35 -35.78 -3.16 -8.65
N GLN A 36 -34.65 -3.74 -8.29
CA GLN A 36 -33.75 -3.24 -7.25
C GLN A 36 -32.30 -3.14 -7.74
N ASN A 37 -31.61 -2.08 -7.34
CA ASN A 37 -30.18 -1.94 -7.58
C ASN A 37 -29.38 -2.69 -6.50
N VAL A 38 -28.48 -3.55 -6.92
CA VAL A 38 -27.53 -4.22 -6.03
C VAL A 38 -26.19 -3.49 -6.13
N ALA A 39 -25.74 -2.87 -5.04
CA ALA A 39 -24.50 -2.12 -5.00
C ALA A 39 -23.33 -2.98 -4.54
N LEU A 40 -22.24 -2.96 -5.32
CA LEU A 40 -20.97 -3.61 -5.01
C LEU A 40 -19.90 -2.56 -4.76
N PHE A 41 -19.35 -2.52 -3.55
CA PHE A 41 -18.31 -1.59 -3.12
C PHE A 41 -16.95 -2.27 -3.13
N PHE A 42 -15.98 -1.69 -3.85
CA PHE A 42 -14.64 -2.24 -4.05
C PHE A 42 -13.58 -1.45 -3.26
N PRO A 43 -12.45 -2.07 -2.92
CA PRO A 43 -11.37 -1.42 -2.16
C PRO A 43 -10.61 -0.36 -2.98
N GLU A 44 -10.68 -0.43 -4.31
CA GLU A 44 -10.03 0.48 -5.25
C GLU A 44 -11.03 0.92 -6.33
N PRO A 45 -10.84 2.07 -7.01
CA PRO A 45 -11.75 2.53 -8.05
C PRO A 45 -11.92 1.52 -9.18
N ILE A 46 -13.15 1.38 -9.67
CA ILE A 46 -13.49 0.49 -10.78
C ILE A 46 -12.95 1.11 -12.08
N ARG A 47 -12.13 0.35 -12.82
CA ARG A 47 -11.69 0.70 -14.16
C ARG A 47 -12.56 0.04 -15.22
N GLN A 48 -12.94 -1.21 -15.01
CA GLN A 48 -13.73 -1.97 -15.96
C GLN A 48 -14.66 -2.96 -15.26
N GLY A 49 -15.90 -3.06 -15.74
CA GLY A 49 -16.88 -4.05 -15.32
C GLY A 49 -17.54 -4.66 -16.56
N ILE A 50 -17.56 -6.00 -16.64
CA ILE A 50 -18.05 -6.74 -17.79
C ILE A 50 -18.98 -7.85 -17.27
N THR A 51 -20.19 -7.92 -17.84
CA THR A 51 -21.12 -9.03 -17.64
C THR A 51 -21.05 -9.98 -18.81
N GLY A 52 -21.12 -11.27 -18.58
CA GLY A 52 -21.04 -12.29 -19.62
C GLY A 52 -22.35 -12.51 -20.41
N SER A 53 -23.44 -11.86 -20.02
CA SER A 53 -24.76 -11.96 -20.67
C SER A 53 -25.51 -10.64 -20.61
N GLU A 54 -26.30 -10.34 -21.64
CA GLU A 54 -27.14 -9.13 -21.75
C GLU A 54 -28.26 -9.08 -20.70
N ASN A 55 -28.57 -10.19 -20.03
CA ASN A 55 -29.55 -10.22 -18.95
C ASN A 55 -29.04 -9.54 -17.68
N PHE A 56 -27.75 -9.22 -17.59
CA PHE A 56 -27.13 -8.55 -16.46
C PHE A 56 -26.50 -7.25 -16.90
N VAL A 57 -26.78 -6.18 -16.17
CA VAL A 57 -26.22 -4.86 -16.43
C VAL A 57 -25.43 -4.41 -15.19
N PHE A 58 -24.17 -4.10 -15.38
CA PHE A 58 -23.33 -3.50 -14.35
C PHE A 58 -22.94 -2.09 -14.77
N SER A 59 -23.35 -1.09 -14.00
CA SER A 59 -23.13 0.32 -14.27
C SER A 59 -22.29 0.99 -13.19
N TYR A 60 -21.36 1.85 -13.59
CA TYR A 60 -20.50 2.65 -12.72
C TYR A 60 -20.09 3.91 -13.49
N ASN A 61 -19.67 4.97 -12.77
CA ASN A 61 -19.17 6.20 -13.41
C ASN A 61 -17.80 5.92 -14.04
N ARG A 62 -17.64 6.23 -15.32
CA ARG A 62 -16.39 6.07 -16.09
C ARG A 62 -15.59 7.37 -16.20
N GLU A 63 -16.23 8.49 -15.94
CA GLU A 63 -15.61 9.82 -16.06
C GLU A 63 -14.87 10.20 -14.77
N GLU A 64 -15.40 9.78 -13.63
CA GLU A 64 -14.79 10.01 -12.32
C GLU A 64 -14.48 8.70 -11.60
N GLU A 65 -13.52 8.73 -10.68
CA GLU A 65 -13.14 7.57 -9.88
C GLU A 65 -14.28 7.15 -8.96
N GLN A 66 -14.84 5.97 -9.19
CA GLN A 66 -15.92 5.42 -8.40
C GLN A 66 -15.57 4.05 -7.83
N TYR A 67 -15.76 3.89 -6.52
CA TYR A 67 -15.45 2.67 -5.76
C TYR A 67 -16.62 1.68 -5.72
N PHE A 68 -17.75 2.01 -6.30
CA PHE A 68 -18.91 1.12 -6.35
C PHE A 68 -19.55 1.10 -7.73
N GLY A 69 -20.25 0.02 -8.00
CA GLY A 69 -21.10 -0.12 -9.20
C GLY A 69 -22.43 -0.77 -8.84
N LEU A 70 -23.41 -0.60 -9.70
CA LEU A 70 -24.77 -1.10 -9.54
C LEU A 70 -25.01 -2.24 -10.51
N LEU A 71 -25.47 -3.38 -9.98
CA LEU A 71 -25.86 -4.56 -10.73
C LEU A 71 -27.38 -4.68 -10.76
N GLN A 72 -27.91 -4.87 -11.97
CA GLN A 72 -29.30 -5.24 -12.24
C GLN A 72 -29.37 -6.50 -13.08
N ALA A 73 -30.45 -7.25 -13.02
CA ALA A 73 -30.63 -8.47 -13.78
C ALA A 73 -32.06 -8.63 -14.28
N LYS A 74 -32.23 -9.15 -15.50
CA LYS A 74 -33.46 -9.69 -16.01
C LYS A 74 -33.49 -11.21 -15.83
N SER A 75 -34.67 -11.78 -15.75
CA SER A 75 -34.85 -13.25 -15.68
C SER A 75 -34.13 -13.95 -16.85
N GLY A 76 -33.33 -14.97 -16.55
CA GLY A 76 -32.55 -15.69 -17.53
C GLY A 76 -31.56 -16.67 -16.89
N LYS A 77 -30.68 -17.24 -17.73
CA LYS A 77 -29.59 -18.12 -17.27
C LYS A 77 -28.56 -17.34 -16.45
N GLU A 78 -27.91 -18.03 -15.54
CA GLU A 78 -26.77 -17.49 -14.80
C GLU A 78 -25.64 -17.03 -15.74
N SER A 79 -24.86 -16.07 -15.30
CA SER A 79 -23.72 -15.54 -16.02
C SER A 79 -22.59 -15.20 -15.06
N ASN A 80 -21.59 -14.51 -15.54
CA ASN A 80 -20.50 -14.00 -14.69
C ASN A 80 -20.42 -12.47 -14.75
N LEU A 81 -19.83 -11.90 -13.71
CA LEU A 81 -19.43 -10.49 -13.62
C LEU A 81 -17.94 -10.42 -13.35
N LEU A 82 -17.19 -9.81 -14.25
CA LEU A 82 -15.77 -9.54 -14.12
C LEU A 82 -15.55 -8.06 -13.85
N ILE A 83 -14.80 -7.74 -12.81
CA ILE A 83 -14.46 -6.36 -12.45
C ILE A 83 -12.95 -6.24 -12.35
N ILE A 84 -12.40 -5.18 -12.93
CA ILE A 84 -10.98 -4.83 -12.89
C ILE A 84 -10.88 -3.43 -12.29
N ASN A 85 -10.16 -3.33 -11.18
CA ASN A 85 -9.91 -2.07 -10.51
C ASN A 85 -8.70 -1.32 -11.13
N LYS A 86 -8.50 -0.06 -10.75
CA LYS A 86 -7.37 0.75 -11.24
C LYS A 86 -5.99 0.20 -10.87
N ASP A 87 -5.87 -0.46 -9.73
CA ASP A 87 -4.63 -1.13 -9.29
C ASP A 87 -4.36 -2.45 -10.03
N GLY A 88 -5.27 -2.84 -10.96
CA GLY A 88 -5.21 -4.07 -11.75
C GLY A 88 -5.79 -5.29 -11.05
N SER A 89 -6.26 -5.19 -9.80
CA SER A 89 -6.90 -6.30 -9.09
C SER A 89 -8.18 -6.74 -9.81
N ILE A 90 -8.36 -8.07 -9.92
CA ILE A 90 -9.46 -8.71 -10.65
C ILE A 90 -10.39 -9.39 -9.66
N PHE A 91 -11.68 -9.13 -9.82
CA PHE A 91 -12.75 -9.77 -9.07
C PHE A 91 -13.70 -10.46 -10.04
N SER A 92 -14.12 -11.67 -9.72
CA SER A 92 -15.04 -12.45 -10.56
C SER A 92 -16.13 -13.09 -9.71
N TYR A 93 -17.36 -13.00 -10.18
CA TYR A 93 -18.56 -13.50 -9.50
C TYR A 93 -19.44 -14.26 -10.47
N ILE A 94 -20.18 -15.26 -9.98
CA ILE A 94 -21.36 -15.78 -10.66
C ILE A 94 -22.51 -14.82 -10.37
N VAL A 95 -23.29 -14.45 -11.37
CA VAL A 95 -24.48 -13.60 -11.23
C VAL A 95 -25.73 -14.38 -11.60
N ARG A 96 -26.75 -14.30 -10.74
CA ARG A 96 -28.02 -15.00 -10.90
C ARG A 96 -29.19 -14.06 -10.68
N TYR A 97 -30.23 -14.26 -11.48
CA TYR A 97 -31.52 -13.60 -11.24
C TYR A 97 -32.23 -14.25 -10.03
N LYS A 98 -32.78 -13.37 -9.16
CA LYS A 98 -33.64 -13.81 -8.05
C LYS A 98 -34.68 -12.73 -7.78
N GLU A 99 -35.94 -13.09 -7.78
CA GLU A 99 -37.06 -12.18 -7.63
C GLU A 99 -37.03 -11.42 -6.30
N GLN A 100 -36.79 -12.12 -5.20
CA GLN A 100 -36.67 -11.50 -3.86
C GLN A 100 -35.21 -11.52 -3.40
N LEU A 101 -34.65 -10.33 -3.18
CA LEU A 101 -33.28 -10.14 -2.75
C LEU A 101 -33.19 -9.98 -1.24
N SER A 102 -32.34 -10.79 -0.61
CA SER A 102 -32.05 -10.69 0.83
C SER A 102 -30.90 -9.71 1.16
N LYS A 103 -30.13 -9.31 0.14
CA LYS A 103 -28.96 -8.42 0.32
C LYS A 103 -28.81 -7.51 -0.91
N LEU A 104 -28.72 -6.21 -0.66
CA LEU A 104 -28.59 -5.18 -1.70
C LEU A 104 -27.20 -4.54 -1.75
N ASN A 105 -26.39 -4.68 -0.70
CA ASN A 105 -25.06 -4.06 -0.62
C ASN A 105 -24.00 -5.11 -0.33
N TYR A 106 -22.96 -5.16 -1.16
CA TYR A 106 -21.82 -6.04 -1.04
C TYR A 106 -20.54 -5.20 -0.86
N PHE A 107 -19.89 -5.32 0.28
CA PHE A 107 -18.59 -4.72 0.52
C PHE A 107 -17.52 -5.77 0.22
N ILE A 108 -16.75 -5.54 -0.84
CA ILE A 108 -15.78 -6.50 -1.38
C ILE A 108 -14.42 -6.21 -0.76
N PRO A 109 -13.87 -7.13 0.04
CA PRO A 109 -12.56 -6.94 0.63
C PRO A 109 -11.44 -7.23 -0.39
N LYS A 110 -10.28 -6.62 -0.21
CA LYS A 110 -9.13 -6.74 -1.12
C LYS A 110 -8.66 -8.20 -1.32
N TYR A 111 -8.78 -9.03 -0.31
CA TYR A 111 -8.39 -10.45 -0.40
C TYR A 111 -9.32 -11.32 -1.27
N SER A 112 -10.51 -10.83 -1.64
CA SER A 112 -11.41 -11.51 -2.57
C SER A 112 -11.00 -11.37 -4.04
N SER A 113 -9.92 -10.64 -4.33
CA SER A 113 -9.34 -10.58 -5.66
C SER A 113 -8.83 -11.96 -6.08
N ILE A 114 -9.22 -12.41 -7.28
CA ILE A 114 -8.75 -13.68 -7.85
C ILE A 114 -7.39 -13.57 -8.55
N GLY A 115 -6.85 -12.35 -8.68
CA GLY A 115 -5.56 -12.09 -9.33
C GLY A 115 -5.38 -10.62 -9.70
N ASN A 116 -4.36 -10.37 -10.51
CA ASN A 116 -4.09 -9.04 -11.07
C ASN A 116 -3.87 -9.16 -12.58
N GLU A 117 -4.40 -8.22 -13.37
CA GLU A 117 -4.25 -8.20 -14.84
C GLU A 117 -2.81 -8.03 -15.32
N LYS A 118 -1.98 -7.40 -14.49
CA LYS A 118 -0.55 -7.30 -14.72
C LYS A 118 0.09 -8.49 -13.99
N PRO A 119 0.34 -9.61 -14.68
CA PRO A 119 1.04 -10.72 -14.05
C PRO A 119 2.38 -10.17 -13.55
N LYS A 120 2.60 -10.27 -12.25
CA LYS A 120 3.95 -10.07 -11.73
C LYS A 120 4.81 -11.07 -12.47
N VAL A 121 5.81 -10.60 -13.21
CA VAL A 121 6.91 -11.45 -13.67
C VAL A 121 7.40 -12.12 -12.41
N GLU A 122 7.11 -13.41 -12.27
CA GLU A 122 7.62 -14.21 -11.17
C GLU A 122 9.12 -14.33 -11.39
N ASP A 123 9.87 -13.43 -10.76
CA ASP A 123 11.18 -13.83 -10.27
C ASP A 123 10.89 -14.92 -9.24
N SER A 124 11.20 -16.16 -9.63
CA SER A 124 10.98 -17.38 -8.90
C SER A 124 11.60 -17.31 -7.50
N ILE A 125 10.82 -16.86 -6.51
CA ILE A 125 11.08 -17.11 -5.09
C ILE A 125 9.74 -17.17 -4.35
N GLN A 126 9.29 -18.39 -4.05
CA GLN A 126 8.46 -18.82 -2.93
C GLN A 126 7.23 -17.95 -2.56
N ALA A 127 6.04 -18.49 -2.86
CA ALA A 127 4.79 -18.15 -2.20
C ALA A 127 4.95 -18.20 -0.66
N LYS A 128 5.14 -17.04 -0.05
CA LYS A 128 5.09 -16.87 1.41
C LYS A 128 3.79 -16.17 1.79
N ASN A 129 3.07 -16.77 2.74
CA ASN A 129 1.89 -16.25 3.44
C ASN A 129 1.90 -14.72 3.57
N PRO A 130 0.82 -14.00 3.20
CA PRO A 130 0.75 -12.53 3.27
C PRO A 130 0.99 -11.99 4.68
N GLU A 131 0.63 -12.70 5.73
CA GLU A 131 0.91 -12.34 7.13
C GLU A 131 2.42 -12.43 7.46
N LYS A 132 3.11 -13.48 7.00
CA LYS A 132 4.57 -13.59 7.18
C LYS A 132 5.35 -12.54 6.39
N ASN A 133 4.81 -12.06 5.26
CA ASN A 133 5.47 -11.03 4.46
C ASN A 133 5.40 -9.64 5.11
N SER A 134 4.30 -9.32 5.78
CA SER A 134 4.15 -8.07 6.54
C SER A 134 5.11 -8.00 7.72
N ASP A 135 5.27 -9.09 8.47
CA ASP A 135 6.16 -9.15 9.62
C ASP A 135 7.64 -9.16 9.21
N TYR A 136 7.98 -9.89 8.16
CA TYR A 136 9.34 -9.87 7.59
C TYR A 136 9.72 -8.48 7.07
N ARG A 137 8.80 -7.77 6.40
CA ARG A 137 9.03 -6.42 5.89
C ARG A 137 9.20 -5.41 7.02
N LYS A 138 8.36 -5.48 8.07
CA LYS A 138 8.51 -4.66 9.28
C LYS A 138 9.82 -4.92 10.00
N TYR A 139 10.22 -6.19 10.12
CA TYR A 139 11.49 -6.58 10.72
C TYR A 139 12.69 -6.05 9.91
N TYR A 140 12.62 -6.16 8.59
CA TYR A 140 13.62 -5.61 7.69
C TYR A 140 13.74 -4.09 7.86
N TYR A 141 12.61 -3.36 7.86
CA TYR A 141 12.61 -1.91 8.08
C TYR A 141 13.25 -1.55 9.42
N LYS A 142 12.88 -2.21 10.50
CA LYS A 142 13.47 -1.95 11.83
C LYS A 142 14.98 -2.11 11.79
N LYS A 143 15.49 -3.23 11.28
CA LYS A 143 16.94 -3.49 11.18
C LYS A 143 17.66 -2.46 10.32
N PHE A 144 17.12 -2.16 9.14
CA PHE A 144 17.77 -1.24 8.23
C PHE A 144 17.72 0.21 8.75
N CYS A 145 16.62 0.65 9.35
CA CYS A 145 16.52 1.95 10.00
C CYS A 145 17.49 2.07 11.17
N THR A 146 17.62 1.05 12.02
CA THR A 146 18.63 1.02 13.10
C THR A 146 20.05 1.16 12.56
N TYR A 147 20.37 0.44 11.47
CA TYR A 147 21.66 0.56 10.80
C TYR A 147 21.89 2.00 10.27
N LEU A 148 20.89 2.60 9.64
CA LEU A 148 21.00 3.98 9.13
C LEU A 148 21.21 5.00 10.25
N LEU A 149 20.55 4.85 11.39
CA LEU A 149 20.76 5.72 12.56
C LEU A 149 22.18 5.57 13.17
N GLY A 150 22.81 4.42 13.01
CA GLY A 150 24.21 4.20 13.44
C GLY A 150 25.26 4.82 12.50
N ARG A 151 24.88 5.26 11.29
CA ARG A 151 25.82 5.85 10.32
C ARG A 151 26.07 7.33 10.59
N LYS A 152 27.26 7.82 10.17
CA LYS A 152 27.58 9.24 10.20
C LYS A 152 26.70 10.01 9.19
N GLN A 153 26.31 11.23 9.58
CA GLN A 153 25.62 12.19 8.73
C GLN A 153 26.40 12.46 7.44
N ARG A 154 25.70 12.53 6.30
CA ARG A 154 26.31 12.85 4.99
C ARG A 154 25.79 14.16 4.37
N ILE A 155 24.56 14.59 4.73
CA ILE A 155 23.95 15.81 4.22
C ILE A 155 23.83 16.81 5.35
N GLY A 156 24.75 17.77 5.46
CA GLY A 156 24.74 18.76 6.56
C GLY A 156 23.98 20.06 6.27
N ARG A 157 23.49 20.24 5.02
CA ARG A 157 22.99 21.56 4.56
C ARG A 157 21.47 21.70 4.55
N ILE A 158 20.72 20.62 4.73
CA ILE A 158 19.26 20.64 4.73
C ILE A 158 18.79 20.74 6.17
N LYS A 159 18.66 21.95 6.67
CA LYS A 159 18.18 22.21 8.03
C LYS A 159 17.40 23.53 8.11
N LYS A 160 16.47 23.59 9.05
CA LYS A 160 15.74 24.81 9.42
C LYS A 160 15.59 24.88 10.93
N ARG A 161 15.62 26.10 11.46
CA ARG A 161 15.43 26.38 12.89
C ARG A 161 14.23 27.31 13.08
N ASN A 162 13.46 27.08 14.13
CA ASN A 162 12.42 27.97 14.63
C ASN A 162 12.32 27.86 16.14
N GLU A 163 12.38 28.98 16.88
CA GLU A 163 12.18 29.06 18.34
C GLU A 163 12.88 27.92 19.14
N GLY A 164 14.18 27.75 18.89
CA GLY A 164 14.98 26.73 19.57
C GLY A 164 14.87 25.31 19.01
N ILE A 165 13.88 25.01 18.19
CA ILE A 165 13.76 23.72 17.52
C ILE A 165 14.55 23.72 16.21
N VAL A 166 15.31 22.65 15.95
CA VAL A 166 16.10 22.47 14.73
C VAL A 166 15.68 21.17 14.05
N LEU A 167 15.13 21.27 12.85
CA LEU A 167 14.80 20.15 12.01
C LEU A 167 15.83 20.02 10.89
N SER A 168 16.41 18.83 10.69
CA SER A 168 17.43 18.58 9.66
C SER A 168 17.25 17.20 9.00
N ILE A 169 17.66 17.11 7.73
CA ILE A 169 17.86 15.84 7.02
C ILE A 169 19.34 15.47 7.12
N GLU A 170 19.64 14.39 7.78
CA GLU A 170 20.99 13.86 7.88
C GLU A 170 21.41 13.03 6.67
N ASN A 171 20.47 12.27 6.13
CA ASN A 171 20.73 11.42 4.97
C ASN A 171 19.45 11.12 4.20
N ILE A 172 19.57 10.86 2.90
CA ILE A 172 18.54 10.27 2.05
C ILE A 172 19.20 9.07 1.38
N VAL A 173 18.69 7.87 1.63
CA VAL A 173 19.27 6.61 1.14
C VAL A 173 18.25 5.91 0.27
N PHE A 174 18.69 5.44 -0.91
CA PHE A 174 17.89 4.59 -1.77
C PHE A 174 18.22 3.13 -1.53
N ASN A 175 17.20 2.31 -1.30
CA ASN A 175 17.36 0.86 -1.17
C ASN A 175 16.07 0.12 -1.48
N LYS A 176 16.12 -0.89 -2.34
CA LYS A 176 15.00 -1.78 -2.70
C LYS A 176 13.71 -1.04 -3.07
N GLU A 177 13.79 -0.12 -4.01
CA GLU A 177 12.66 0.69 -4.51
C GLU A 177 12.04 1.65 -3.46
N GLU A 178 12.80 1.99 -2.42
CA GLU A 178 12.38 2.85 -1.32
C GLU A 178 13.41 3.92 -1.02
N LEU A 179 12.93 5.08 -0.57
CA LEU A 179 13.73 6.20 -0.09
C LEU A 179 13.62 6.28 1.43
N TYR A 180 14.75 6.25 2.10
CA TYR A 180 14.90 6.36 3.54
C TYR A 180 15.40 7.74 3.91
N PHE A 181 14.56 8.53 4.54
CA PHE A 181 14.90 9.87 5.04
C PHE A 181 15.35 9.75 6.48
N VAL A 182 16.64 9.93 6.72
CA VAL A 182 17.20 10.02 8.08
C VAL A 182 17.07 11.46 8.54
N ILE A 183 16.25 11.66 9.56
CA ILE A 183 15.81 12.97 10.04
C ILE A 183 16.30 13.15 11.47
N GLN A 184 16.74 14.35 11.80
CA GLN A 184 17.10 14.74 13.16
C GLN A 184 16.26 15.93 13.58
N VAL A 185 15.73 15.87 14.80
CA VAL A 185 15.06 16.97 15.48
C VAL A 185 15.82 17.25 16.76
N GLU A 186 16.28 18.49 16.95
CA GLU A 186 16.93 18.96 18.17
C GLU A 186 16.02 19.98 18.85
N ASN A 187 15.72 19.78 20.12
CA ASN A 187 15.09 20.78 20.94
C ASN A 187 16.18 21.52 21.78
N LYS A 188 16.56 22.72 21.37
CA LYS A 188 17.51 23.58 22.07
C LYS A 188 16.81 24.65 22.92
N SER A 189 15.53 24.49 23.17
CA SER A 189 14.76 25.37 24.05
C SER A 189 14.66 24.78 25.45
N THR A 190 14.19 25.59 26.37
CA THR A 190 13.94 25.19 27.78
C THR A 190 12.57 24.56 28.00
N LEU A 191 11.76 24.40 26.96
CA LEU A 191 10.43 23.81 27.02
C LEU A 191 10.41 22.52 26.22
N ASP A 192 9.73 21.52 26.72
CA ASP A 192 9.43 20.31 25.98
C ASP A 192 8.69 20.64 24.67
N TYR A 193 8.92 19.85 23.65
CA TYR A 193 8.25 19.94 22.35
C TYR A 193 7.30 18.75 22.19
N ASP A 194 6.01 18.97 22.40
CA ASP A 194 4.97 17.95 22.17
C ASP A 194 4.63 17.88 20.68
N LEU A 195 4.83 16.71 20.08
CA LEU A 195 4.59 16.51 18.66
C LEU A 195 3.11 16.31 18.38
N ASN A 196 2.51 17.18 17.56
CA ASN A 196 1.16 17.02 17.04
C ASN A 196 1.17 16.11 15.79
N PHE A 197 1.88 16.55 14.74
CA PHE A 197 2.07 15.74 13.54
C PHE A 197 3.43 16.01 12.89
N PHE A 198 3.87 15.03 12.11
CA PHE A 198 5.08 15.13 11.33
C PHE A 198 4.78 14.59 9.92
N ASN A 199 4.54 15.50 8.97
CA ASN A 199 4.04 15.20 7.65
C ASN A 199 5.11 15.36 6.57
N PHE A 200 4.99 14.52 5.53
CA PHE A 200 5.78 14.62 4.32
C PHE A 200 4.87 14.96 3.14
N SER A 201 5.22 15.96 2.35
CA SER A 201 4.42 16.36 1.19
C SER A 201 5.30 16.77 0.02
N ILE A 202 4.73 16.74 -1.19
CA ILE A 202 5.34 17.27 -2.40
C ILE A 202 4.61 18.54 -2.80
N GLU A 203 5.33 19.62 -2.94
CA GLU A 203 4.83 20.94 -3.33
C GLU A 203 5.25 21.23 -4.77
N THR A 204 4.28 21.63 -5.60
CA THR A 204 4.50 22.10 -6.97
C THR A 204 4.46 23.63 -7.00
N ARG A 205 5.47 24.26 -7.61
CA ARG A 205 5.54 25.70 -7.82
C ARG A 205 5.06 26.03 -9.22
N GLN A 206 3.99 26.75 -9.35
CA GLN A 206 3.64 27.37 -10.62
C GLN A 206 4.36 28.72 -10.76
N LYS A 207 5.08 28.88 -11.86
CA LYS A 207 5.69 30.16 -12.26
C LYS A 207 4.63 31.00 -12.99
N GLY A 208 4.19 32.11 -12.42
CA GLY A 208 3.25 33.01 -13.10
C GLY A 208 2.62 34.04 -12.16
N LYS A 209 1.82 34.98 -12.71
CA LYS A 209 1.12 36.01 -11.94
C LYS A 209 0.06 35.47 -10.97
N ARG A 210 -0.48 34.27 -11.22
CA ARG A 210 -1.37 33.54 -10.31
C ARG A 210 -0.60 32.34 -9.74
N LYS A 211 -0.05 32.51 -8.54
CA LYS A 211 0.66 31.45 -7.81
C LYS A 211 -0.35 30.44 -7.26
N SER A 212 -0.63 29.39 -7.98
CA SER A 212 -1.29 28.20 -7.41
C SER A 212 -0.22 27.34 -6.75
N LEU A 213 -0.42 27.01 -5.49
CA LEU A 213 0.42 26.12 -4.71
C LEU A 213 -0.34 24.81 -4.54
N GLN A 214 0.09 23.75 -5.19
CA GLN A 214 -0.46 22.42 -4.98
C GLN A 214 0.45 21.64 -4.05
N ARG A 215 -0.11 21.12 -2.94
CA ARG A 215 0.61 20.28 -1.98
C ARG A 215 -0.06 18.91 -1.92
N LEU A 216 0.71 17.86 -2.19
CA LEU A 216 0.27 16.48 -2.16
C LEU A 216 0.97 15.75 -1.01
N TYR A 217 0.20 15.32 -0.02
CA TYR A 217 0.72 14.55 1.11
C TYR A 217 1.15 13.16 0.67
N GLN A 218 2.28 12.71 1.24
CA GLN A 218 2.86 11.39 1.01
C GLN A 218 2.86 10.63 2.32
N GLU A 219 2.13 9.54 2.38
CA GLU A 219 2.11 8.67 3.56
C GLU A 219 3.34 7.77 3.57
N PRO A 220 4.20 7.82 4.62
CA PRO A 220 5.32 6.89 4.74
C PRO A 220 4.84 5.46 4.93
N GLN A 221 5.46 4.52 4.21
CA GLN A 221 5.20 3.08 4.37
C GLN A 221 5.66 2.57 5.74
N PHE A 222 6.66 3.24 6.32
CA PHE A 222 7.15 2.91 7.65
C PHE A 222 7.73 4.17 8.32
N ARG A 223 7.47 4.30 9.61
CA ARG A 223 8.01 5.35 10.48
C ARG A 223 8.78 4.69 11.61
N TYR A 224 10.03 5.08 11.78
CA TYR A 224 10.91 4.51 12.81
C TYR A 224 11.36 5.57 13.79
N ASN A 225 11.22 5.27 15.08
CA ASN A 225 11.66 6.10 16.21
C ASN A 225 11.06 7.53 16.21
N VAL A 226 9.78 7.67 15.84
CA VAL A 226 9.07 8.96 15.92
C VAL A 226 8.59 9.16 17.35
N PRO A 227 9.07 10.20 18.06
CA PRO A 227 8.66 10.47 19.43
C PRO A 227 7.31 11.18 19.47
N SER A 228 6.58 11.05 20.57
CA SER A 228 5.42 11.91 20.89
C SER A 228 5.83 13.23 21.55
N ARG A 229 7.01 13.26 22.20
CA ARG A 229 7.58 14.41 22.88
C ARG A 229 9.10 14.41 22.70
N ILE A 230 9.71 15.59 22.62
CA ILE A 230 11.16 15.82 22.63
C ILE A 230 11.45 16.77 23.78
N SER A 231 12.15 16.27 24.80
CA SER A 231 12.44 17.04 26.00
C SER A 231 13.37 18.21 25.73
N GLU A 232 13.48 19.14 26.69
CA GLU A 232 14.45 20.22 26.62
C GLU A 232 15.88 19.67 26.40
N ASN A 233 16.65 20.33 25.53
CA ASN A 233 18.02 19.93 25.17
C ASN A 233 18.18 18.52 24.61
N GLU A 234 17.09 17.84 24.26
CA GLU A 234 17.10 16.51 23.65
C GLU A 234 17.29 16.57 22.13
N THR A 235 17.95 15.55 21.59
CA THR A 235 18.10 15.30 20.16
C THR A 235 17.55 13.93 19.81
N VAL A 236 16.56 13.89 18.93
CA VAL A 236 15.96 12.65 18.44
C VAL A 236 16.28 12.45 16.97
N ARG A 237 16.64 11.22 16.61
CA ARG A 237 16.86 10.79 15.23
C ARG A 237 15.82 9.75 14.84
N LEU A 238 15.22 9.92 13.68
CA LEU A 238 14.13 9.09 13.19
C LEU A 238 14.29 8.80 11.70
N VAL A 239 13.55 7.81 11.18
CA VAL A 239 13.58 7.47 9.75
C VAL A 239 12.17 7.37 9.21
N TYR A 240 11.93 8.05 8.07
CA TYR A 240 10.75 7.86 7.25
C TYR A 240 11.10 7.06 6.01
N VAL A 241 10.31 6.04 5.72
CA VAL A 241 10.45 5.19 4.54
C VAL A 241 9.31 5.48 3.58
N LEU A 242 9.64 5.97 2.39
CA LEU A 242 8.68 6.25 1.33
C LEU A 242 8.95 5.41 0.09
N PRO A 243 7.94 5.10 -0.73
CA PRO A 243 8.17 4.56 -2.06
C PRO A 243 9.13 5.44 -2.85
N LYS A 244 9.89 4.85 -3.75
CA LYS A 244 10.75 5.60 -4.68
C LYS A 244 9.93 6.61 -5.50
N PHE A 245 10.39 7.84 -5.55
CA PHE A 245 9.86 8.88 -6.42
C PHE A 245 10.99 9.81 -6.89
N SER A 246 10.75 10.54 -7.96
CA SER A 246 11.62 11.60 -8.45
C SER A 246 10.85 12.90 -8.58
N LEU A 247 11.55 14.03 -8.55
CA LEU A 247 10.98 15.36 -8.62
C LEU A 247 11.57 16.16 -9.77
N SER A 248 10.72 16.88 -10.51
CA SER A 248 11.14 17.89 -11.49
C SER A 248 11.62 19.18 -10.78
N ASN A 249 12.23 20.07 -11.52
CA ASN A 249 12.82 21.31 -10.98
C ASN A 249 11.81 22.26 -10.35
N ASP A 250 10.56 22.18 -10.72
CA ASP A 250 9.43 22.97 -10.22
C ASP A 250 8.80 22.37 -8.96
N ARG A 251 9.23 21.17 -8.56
CA ARG A 251 8.76 20.46 -7.37
C ARG A 251 9.81 20.40 -6.27
N ARG A 252 9.34 20.32 -5.05
CA ARG A 252 10.17 20.09 -3.86
C ARG A 252 9.42 19.24 -2.84
N ALA A 253 10.15 18.49 -2.05
CA ALA A 253 9.57 17.85 -0.88
C ALA A 253 9.54 18.84 0.29
N ILE A 254 8.51 18.74 1.11
CA ILE A 254 8.29 19.50 2.33
C ILE A 254 8.15 18.51 3.49
N LEU A 255 8.95 18.71 4.50
CA LEU A 255 8.84 18.03 5.77
C LEU A 255 8.30 19.02 6.79
N GLU A 256 7.14 18.75 7.36
CA GLU A 256 6.41 19.66 8.24
C GLU A 256 6.33 19.06 9.65
N LEU A 257 6.95 19.72 10.60
CA LEU A 257 6.91 19.41 12.02
C LEU A 257 5.98 20.40 12.70
N ASN A 258 4.94 19.91 13.37
CA ASN A 258 3.95 20.73 14.05
C ASN A 258 3.89 20.41 15.54
N GLU A 259 3.86 21.45 16.36
CA GLU A 259 3.74 21.34 17.79
C GLU A 259 2.28 21.24 18.23
N LYS A 260 2.02 20.41 19.21
CA LYS A 260 0.72 20.32 19.84
C LYS A 260 0.52 21.49 20.82
N ASP A 261 -0.56 22.22 20.64
CA ASP A 261 -0.92 23.37 21.50
C ASP A 261 0.17 24.46 21.55
N GLY A 262 0.99 24.56 20.46
CA GLY A 262 2.09 25.52 20.34
C GLY A 262 2.30 26.03 18.93
N GLU A 263 3.21 27.02 18.76
CA GLU A 263 3.45 27.70 17.48
C GLU A 263 4.88 27.47 16.93
N ARG A 264 5.71 26.62 17.56
CA ARG A 264 7.07 26.32 17.11
C ARG A 264 7.10 25.37 15.91
N ASN A 265 6.31 25.68 14.88
CA ASN A 265 6.13 24.85 13.70
C ASN A 265 7.28 25.06 12.69
N ILE A 266 7.70 23.99 12.01
CA ILE A 266 8.79 24.03 11.04
C ILE A 266 8.37 23.37 9.73
N GLU A 267 8.50 24.09 8.62
CA GLU A 267 8.49 23.51 7.27
C GLU A 267 9.90 23.47 6.70
N LEU A 268 10.48 22.30 6.56
CA LEU A 268 11.78 22.09 5.94
C LEU A 268 11.63 21.73 4.46
N LYS A 269 12.24 22.52 3.58
CA LYS A 269 12.16 22.37 2.13
C LYS A 269 13.35 21.56 1.61
N ILE A 270 13.07 20.47 0.91
CA ILE A 270 14.06 19.56 0.36
C ILE A 270 14.04 19.68 -1.17
N SER A 271 15.16 20.11 -1.76
CA SER A 271 15.27 20.29 -3.21
C SER A 271 15.23 18.93 -3.94
N HIS A 272 14.65 18.92 -5.18
CA HIS A 272 14.66 17.79 -6.08
C HIS A 272 16.04 17.15 -6.26
N ARG A 273 17.13 17.95 -6.21
CA ARG A 273 18.50 17.44 -6.37
C ARG A 273 18.88 16.37 -5.35
N TYR A 274 18.45 16.53 -4.10
CA TYR A 274 18.73 15.56 -3.04
C TYR A 274 17.84 14.32 -3.13
N ILE A 275 16.61 14.47 -3.63
CA ILE A 275 15.67 13.37 -3.84
C ILE A 275 16.11 12.50 -5.03
N ASN A 276 16.54 13.15 -6.13
CA ASN A 276 16.92 12.46 -7.36
C ASN A 276 18.33 11.87 -7.32
N ASN A 277 19.15 12.28 -6.35
CA ASN A 277 20.51 11.76 -6.15
C ASN A 277 20.70 11.35 -4.67
N PRO A 278 20.01 10.31 -4.21
CA PRO A 278 20.17 9.77 -2.87
C PRO A 278 21.53 9.04 -2.74
N ASN A 279 21.94 8.77 -1.50
CA ASN A 279 23.15 7.97 -1.20
C ASN A 279 22.91 6.47 -1.34
#